data_882d843b3331a734bc33ed9dc003164f
#
_entry.id   882d843b3331a734bc33ed9dc003164f
#
_cell.length_a   1.000
_cell.length_b   1.000
_cell.length_c   1.000
_cell.angle_alpha   90.00
_cell.angle_beta   90.00
_cell.angle_gamma   90.00
#
_symmetry.space_group_name_H-M   'P 1'
#
loop_
_entity.id
_entity.type
_entity.pdbx_description
1 polymer ?
#
loop_
_entity_poly.entity_id
_entity_poly.type
_entity_poly.pdbx_seq_one_letter_code
_entity_poly.pdbx_strand_id
1 'polypeptide(L)'
;MAAKTKFRGSYTALVTPFKNGSLDEAAFRGLVSWQIAEGTHGLVPVGTTGESPTVSHDEHKRIVEWCIDEAKGRVPVIAGAGSNSTKEAIELARHAEKAGANAVLVVTPYYNRPSQEGLYQHFKAINDAIGIPIFIYNIPGRSVVDMSVETMARCYELKNIAGVKDATASMVRVSQQRAVLGEDFNQLSGEDATALGYMAHGGHGCISVTSNVAPRLCSEFHLACQRGDYTAALAVHDKLMPLHVNLFIESNPSPVKYALSLLGKMDETLRLPMVPVSEPTRVAVRSAMVHAGLIN
;
A
#
# COMPACT_ATOMS: atom_id res chain seq x y z
N MET A 1 -22.25 2.42 9.93
CA MET A 1 -21.93 1.07 9.39
C MET A 1 -21.68 1.01 7.87
N ALA A 2 -22.00 2.01 7.07
CA ALA A 2 -21.85 1.94 5.60
C ALA A 2 -20.42 2.18 5.04
N ALA A 3 -19.42 2.47 5.87
CA ALA A 3 -18.08 2.83 5.40
C ALA A 3 -17.11 1.65 5.25
N LYS A 4 -17.40 0.51 5.88
CA LYS A 4 -16.43 -0.61 6.00
C LYS A 4 -16.24 -1.43 4.72
N THR A 5 -17.17 -1.39 3.77
CA THR A 5 -17.13 -2.19 2.53
C THR A 5 -16.59 -1.45 1.29
N LYS A 6 -16.15 -0.19 1.42
CA LYS A 6 -15.75 0.65 0.28
C LYS A 6 -14.38 0.34 -0.31
N PHE A 7 -13.50 -0.32 0.44
CA PHE A 7 -12.10 -0.48 0.05
C PHE A 7 -11.88 -1.88 -0.52
N ARG A 8 -12.01 -2.02 -1.86
CA ARG A 8 -11.84 -3.30 -2.58
C ARG A 8 -11.01 -3.12 -3.84
N GLY A 9 -10.29 -4.16 -4.24
CA GLY A 9 -9.57 -4.21 -5.50
C GLY A 9 -8.11 -3.79 -5.41
N SER A 10 -7.58 -3.19 -6.48
CA SER A 10 -6.18 -2.78 -6.59
C SER A 10 -5.98 -1.37 -6.06
N TYR A 11 -5.20 -1.23 -5.00
CA TYR A 11 -4.73 0.03 -4.43
C TYR A 11 -3.26 0.19 -4.73
N THR A 12 -2.84 1.33 -5.26
CA THR A 12 -1.44 1.54 -5.58
C THR A 12 -0.69 2.17 -4.41
N ALA A 13 0.30 1.42 -3.87
CA ALA A 13 1.28 1.96 -2.94
C ALA A 13 2.22 2.90 -3.71
N LEU A 14 1.84 4.17 -3.84
CA LEU A 14 2.51 5.13 -4.70
C LEU A 14 3.97 5.35 -4.30
N VAL A 15 4.86 5.38 -5.29
CA VAL A 15 6.21 5.91 -5.12
C VAL A 15 6.18 7.42 -4.94
N THR A 16 7.23 7.99 -4.36
CA THR A 16 7.46 9.45 -4.31
C THR A 16 8.56 9.82 -5.29
N PRO A 17 8.25 10.49 -6.41
CA PRO A 17 9.26 10.97 -7.35
C PRO A 17 10.12 12.09 -6.75
N PHE A 18 11.42 12.01 -6.99
CA PHE A 18 12.39 13.06 -6.66
C PHE A 18 13.12 13.54 -7.90
N LYS A 19 13.46 14.82 -7.92
CA LYS A 19 14.26 15.45 -8.97
C LYS A 19 15.14 16.52 -8.35
N ASN A 20 16.44 16.49 -8.65
CA ASN A 20 17.42 17.46 -8.12
C ASN A 20 17.36 17.61 -6.59
N GLY A 21 17.21 16.50 -5.85
CA GLY A 21 17.14 16.46 -4.37
C GLY A 21 15.80 16.87 -3.76
N SER A 22 14.85 17.37 -4.56
CA SER A 22 13.53 17.81 -4.12
C SER A 22 12.43 16.86 -4.58
N LEU A 23 11.22 17.03 -4.04
CA LEU A 23 10.02 16.36 -4.57
C LEU A 23 9.75 16.83 -6.01
N ASP A 24 9.39 15.87 -6.88
CA ASP A 24 8.90 16.17 -8.24
C ASP A 24 7.37 16.12 -8.25
N GLU A 25 6.73 17.28 -7.99
CA GLU A 25 5.27 17.41 -7.98
C GLU A 25 4.65 17.04 -9.33
N ALA A 26 5.25 17.48 -10.42
CA ALA A 26 4.70 17.24 -11.75
C ALA A 26 4.68 15.73 -12.09
N ALA A 27 5.77 15.01 -11.81
CA ALA A 27 5.83 13.57 -11.98
C ALA A 27 4.85 12.85 -11.04
N PHE A 28 4.74 13.28 -9.78
CA PHE A 28 3.82 12.68 -8.81
C PHE A 28 2.34 12.83 -9.25
N ARG A 29 1.90 14.04 -9.62
CA ARG A 29 0.54 14.27 -10.12
C ARG A 29 0.29 13.51 -11.43
N GLY A 30 1.28 13.44 -12.32
CA GLY A 30 1.21 12.65 -13.54
C GLY A 30 1.01 11.15 -13.25
N LEU A 31 1.72 10.61 -12.25
CA LEU A 31 1.52 9.22 -11.79
C LEU A 31 0.12 9.00 -11.24
N VAL A 32 -0.38 9.88 -10.39
CA VAL A 32 -1.75 9.78 -9.83
C VAL A 32 -2.78 9.77 -10.95
N SER A 33 -2.71 10.72 -11.88
CA SER A 33 -3.63 10.79 -13.02
C SER A 33 -3.55 9.55 -13.91
N TRP A 34 -2.34 9.06 -14.19
CA TRP A 34 -2.15 7.83 -14.97
C TRP A 34 -2.73 6.59 -14.27
N GLN A 35 -2.49 6.42 -12.98
CA GLN A 35 -3.05 5.32 -12.19
C GLN A 35 -4.58 5.29 -12.29
N ILE A 36 -5.23 6.44 -12.16
CA ILE A 36 -6.69 6.57 -12.26
C ILE A 36 -7.17 6.24 -13.68
N ALA A 37 -6.49 6.74 -14.71
CA ALA A 37 -6.82 6.48 -16.11
C ALA A 37 -6.69 4.99 -16.48
N GLU A 38 -5.76 4.28 -15.84
CA GLU A 38 -5.56 2.84 -16.00
C GLU A 38 -6.47 1.98 -15.12
N GLY A 39 -7.37 2.59 -14.35
CA GLY A 39 -8.43 1.90 -13.62
C GLY A 39 -8.05 1.41 -12.22
N THR A 40 -7.04 2.01 -11.56
CA THR A 40 -6.78 1.72 -10.14
C THR A 40 -8.03 1.95 -9.29
N HIS A 41 -8.23 1.14 -8.25
CA HIS A 41 -9.38 1.26 -7.35
C HIS A 41 -9.12 2.23 -6.18
N GLY A 42 -7.87 2.60 -5.95
CA GLY A 42 -7.48 3.56 -4.94
C GLY A 42 -5.99 3.82 -4.88
N LEU A 43 -5.60 4.79 -4.07
CA LEU A 43 -4.24 5.33 -4.00
C LEU A 43 -3.76 5.35 -2.55
N VAL A 44 -2.49 5.02 -2.35
CA VAL A 44 -1.85 5.00 -1.02
C VAL A 44 -0.54 5.79 -1.09
N PRO A 45 -0.56 7.12 -0.92
CA PRO A 45 0.65 7.94 -0.86
C PRO A 45 1.40 7.72 0.47
N VAL A 46 2.69 8.00 0.45
CA VAL A 46 3.61 8.05 1.61
C VAL A 46 3.56 6.85 2.55
N GLY A 47 3.34 5.65 1.97
CA GLY A 47 3.64 4.38 2.63
C GLY A 47 5.14 4.05 2.52
N THR A 48 5.50 2.78 2.77
CA THR A 48 6.87 2.27 2.61
C THR A 48 7.43 2.53 1.20
N THR A 49 6.64 2.23 0.18
CA THR A 49 6.99 2.44 -1.24
C THR A 49 7.16 3.93 -1.58
N GLY A 50 6.48 4.80 -0.86
CA GLY A 50 6.60 6.26 -0.98
C GLY A 50 7.75 6.85 -0.20
N GLU A 51 8.70 6.04 0.30
CA GLU A 51 9.89 6.47 1.04
C GLU A 51 9.58 7.36 2.26
N SER A 52 8.47 7.05 2.99
CA SER A 52 8.03 7.86 4.13
C SER A 52 9.12 8.16 5.17
N PRO A 53 10.11 7.27 5.47
CA PRO A 53 11.16 7.58 6.44
C PRO A 53 12.14 8.70 6.00
N THR A 54 12.23 9.02 4.71
CA THR A 54 13.21 9.97 4.16
C THR A 54 12.59 11.25 3.62
N VAL A 55 11.27 11.37 3.67
CA VAL A 55 10.56 12.64 3.42
C VAL A 55 10.38 13.39 4.74
N SER A 56 10.58 14.71 4.74
CA SER A 56 10.31 15.53 5.93
C SER A 56 8.80 15.55 6.21
N HIS A 57 8.39 15.96 7.42
CA HIS A 57 6.98 16.07 7.76
C HIS A 57 6.22 17.03 6.83
N ASP A 58 6.85 18.11 6.40
CA ASP A 58 6.24 19.07 5.48
C ASP A 58 6.12 18.49 4.06
N GLU A 59 7.12 17.74 3.61
CA GLU A 59 7.05 17.01 2.34
C GLU A 59 5.96 15.93 2.38
N HIS A 60 5.89 15.17 3.49
CA HIS A 60 4.86 14.15 3.71
C HIS A 60 3.46 14.75 3.57
N LYS A 61 3.20 15.88 4.23
CA LYS A 61 1.93 16.60 4.17
C LYS A 61 1.60 17.03 2.75
N ARG A 62 2.56 17.62 2.04
CA ARG A 62 2.37 18.06 0.63
C ARG A 62 2.06 16.91 -0.30
N ILE A 63 2.73 15.76 -0.17
CA ILE A 63 2.47 14.59 -1.01
C ILE A 63 1.04 14.08 -0.81
N VAL A 64 0.56 14.03 0.44
CA VAL A 64 -0.83 13.65 0.75
C VAL A 64 -1.81 14.64 0.11
N GLU A 65 -1.58 15.94 0.27
CA GLU A 65 -2.41 17.00 -0.31
C GLU A 65 -2.43 16.92 -1.85
N TRP A 66 -1.28 16.76 -2.50
CA TRP A 66 -1.21 16.59 -3.95
C TRP A 66 -1.95 15.37 -4.46
N CYS A 67 -1.86 14.24 -3.71
CA CYS A 67 -2.58 13.01 -4.07
C CYS A 67 -4.09 13.22 -4.01
N ILE A 68 -4.59 13.83 -2.95
CA ILE A 68 -6.03 14.09 -2.75
C ILE A 68 -6.55 15.10 -3.79
N ASP A 69 -5.81 16.19 -3.98
CA ASP A 69 -6.14 17.22 -4.96
C ASP A 69 -6.18 16.67 -6.39
N GLU A 70 -5.19 15.84 -6.78
CA GLU A 70 -5.15 15.24 -8.11
C GLU A 70 -6.22 14.13 -8.26
N ALA A 71 -6.47 13.35 -7.22
CA ALA A 71 -7.51 12.30 -7.25
C ALA A 71 -8.92 12.88 -7.45
N LYS A 72 -9.21 14.07 -6.91
CA LYS A 72 -10.50 14.78 -7.05
C LYS A 72 -11.71 13.91 -6.73
N GLY A 73 -11.58 13.02 -5.76
CA GLY A 73 -12.65 12.11 -5.36
C GLY A 73 -12.97 10.99 -6.38
N ARG A 74 -12.23 10.87 -7.48
CA ARG A 74 -12.44 9.82 -8.50
C ARG A 74 -12.17 8.42 -7.95
N VAL A 75 -11.21 8.29 -7.06
CA VAL A 75 -10.87 7.07 -6.33
C VAL A 75 -10.53 7.42 -4.88
N PRO A 76 -10.71 6.50 -3.92
CA PRO A 76 -10.34 6.75 -2.53
C PRO A 76 -8.82 6.85 -2.35
N VAL A 77 -8.42 7.72 -1.39
CA VAL A 77 -7.04 7.88 -0.95
C VAL A 77 -6.91 7.39 0.49
N ILE A 78 -6.02 6.41 0.70
CA ILE A 78 -5.63 5.90 2.03
C ILE A 78 -4.24 6.46 2.34
N ALA A 79 -4.15 7.55 3.08
CA ALA A 79 -2.87 8.21 3.34
C ALA A 79 -2.02 7.42 4.34
N GLY A 80 -0.73 7.21 4.05
CA GLY A 80 0.21 6.70 5.02
C GLY A 80 0.34 7.68 6.20
N ALA A 81 0.17 7.20 7.43
CA ALA A 81 0.24 8.00 8.64
C ALA A 81 0.93 7.26 9.81
N GLY A 82 1.61 6.16 9.50
CA GLY A 82 2.28 5.34 10.51
C GLY A 82 3.62 5.90 10.96
N SER A 83 3.91 5.77 12.24
CA SER A 83 5.20 6.05 12.87
C SER A 83 5.40 5.12 14.07
N ASN A 84 6.64 4.91 14.48
CA ASN A 84 6.95 4.25 15.75
C ASN A 84 6.82 5.19 16.96
N SER A 85 6.48 6.46 16.74
CA SER A 85 6.04 7.45 17.74
C SER A 85 4.54 7.65 17.63
N THR A 86 3.78 7.32 18.68
CA THR A 86 2.33 7.49 18.70
C THR A 86 1.92 8.95 18.48
N LYS A 87 2.68 9.90 19.06
CA LYS A 87 2.44 11.34 18.87
C LYS A 87 2.54 11.75 17.40
N GLU A 88 3.60 11.33 16.73
CA GLU A 88 3.83 11.62 15.32
C GLU A 88 2.76 10.97 14.42
N ALA A 89 2.39 9.70 14.69
CA ALA A 89 1.31 9.04 13.96
C ALA A 89 -0.03 9.78 14.08
N ILE A 90 -0.34 10.32 15.28
CA ILE A 90 -1.53 11.16 15.51
C ILE A 90 -1.45 12.45 14.68
N GLU A 91 -0.31 13.13 14.65
CA GLU A 91 -0.12 14.37 13.88
C GLU A 91 -0.30 14.14 12.38
N LEU A 92 0.28 13.06 11.84
CA LEU A 92 0.13 12.69 10.45
C LEU A 92 -1.32 12.28 10.10
N ALA A 93 -1.97 11.50 10.97
CA ALA A 93 -3.35 11.07 10.78
C ALA A 93 -4.34 12.25 10.80
N ARG A 94 -4.18 13.20 11.72
CA ARG A 94 -4.98 14.43 11.78
C ARG A 94 -4.79 15.30 10.54
N HIS A 95 -3.55 15.40 10.06
CA HIS A 95 -3.30 16.12 8.82
C HIS A 95 -4.01 15.46 7.62
N ALA A 96 -3.88 14.14 7.49
CA ALA A 96 -4.53 13.39 6.42
C ALA A 96 -6.07 13.55 6.44
N GLU A 97 -6.68 13.47 7.62
CA GLU A 97 -8.12 13.73 7.80
C GLU A 97 -8.49 15.15 7.37
N LYS A 98 -7.76 16.16 7.84
CA LYS A 98 -7.99 17.57 7.47
C LYS A 98 -7.82 17.83 5.98
N ALA A 99 -6.87 17.15 5.34
CA ALA A 99 -6.64 17.24 3.89
C ALA A 99 -7.74 16.55 3.06
N GLY A 100 -8.59 15.71 3.68
CA GLY A 100 -9.70 15.04 3.01
C GLY A 100 -9.40 13.60 2.56
N ALA A 101 -8.43 12.92 3.18
CA ALA A 101 -8.19 11.50 2.95
C ALA A 101 -9.42 10.65 3.33
N ASN A 102 -9.67 9.59 2.59
CA ASN A 102 -10.79 8.67 2.86
C ASN A 102 -10.49 7.69 4.01
N ALA A 103 -9.22 7.46 4.28
CA ALA A 103 -8.72 6.62 5.36
C ALA A 103 -7.24 6.89 5.61
N VAL A 104 -6.69 6.35 6.70
CA VAL A 104 -5.26 6.32 6.96
C VAL A 104 -4.73 4.90 7.06
N LEU A 105 -3.49 4.70 6.61
CA LEU A 105 -2.73 3.46 6.75
C LEU A 105 -1.67 3.65 7.83
N VAL A 106 -1.76 2.88 8.92
CA VAL A 106 -0.87 3.02 10.08
C VAL A 106 -0.08 1.73 10.26
N VAL A 107 1.23 1.76 10.00
CA VAL A 107 2.11 0.63 10.25
C VAL A 107 2.27 0.38 11.75
N THR A 108 2.36 -0.90 12.15
CA THR A 108 2.73 -1.26 13.53
C THR A 108 4.08 -0.62 13.88
N PRO A 109 4.25 -0.04 15.10
CA PRO A 109 5.51 0.58 15.49
C PRO A 109 6.70 -0.37 15.30
N TYR A 110 7.66 0.09 14.52
CA TYR A 110 8.89 -0.62 14.16
C TYR A 110 10.03 -0.17 15.06
N TYR A 111 11.10 -0.95 15.16
CA TYR A 111 12.32 -0.70 15.93
C TYR A 111 12.15 -0.77 17.45
N ASN A 112 11.23 0.00 18.07
CA ASN A 112 10.98 0.02 19.52
C ASN A 112 10.13 -1.17 20.02
N ARG A 113 9.60 -2.01 19.14
CA ARG A 113 9.02 -3.35 19.40
C ARG A 113 8.01 -3.38 20.56
N PRO A 114 6.89 -2.67 20.49
CA PRO A 114 5.88 -2.69 21.55
C PRO A 114 5.29 -4.10 21.74
N SER A 115 4.80 -4.36 22.97
CA SER A 115 3.99 -5.53 23.27
C SER A 115 2.62 -5.46 22.56
N GLN A 116 1.82 -6.54 22.58
CA GLN A 116 0.46 -6.54 22.05
C GLN A 116 -0.42 -5.47 22.71
N GLU A 117 -0.27 -5.27 24.02
CA GLU A 117 -0.94 -4.18 24.73
C GLU A 117 -0.46 -2.81 24.24
N GLY A 118 0.83 -2.63 24.04
CA GLY A 118 1.39 -1.40 23.46
C GLY A 118 0.86 -1.10 22.07
N LEU A 119 0.68 -2.14 21.22
CA LEU A 119 0.04 -2.01 19.92
C LEU A 119 -1.41 -1.53 20.06
N TYR A 120 -2.19 -2.17 20.92
CA TYR A 120 -3.57 -1.76 21.17
C TYR A 120 -3.67 -0.29 21.63
N GLN A 121 -2.85 0.11 22.59
CA GLN A 121 -2.85 1.49 23.11
C GLN A 121 -2.42 2.51 22.04
N HIS A 122 -1.46 2.14 21.16
CA HIS A 122 -1.05 2.96 20.03
C HIS A 122 -2.22 3.21 19.06
N PHE A 123 -2.89 2.15 18.61
CA PHE A 123 -4.04 2.27 17.70
C PHE A 123 -5.24 2.94 18.36
N LYS A 124 -5.46 2.69 19.67
CA LYS A 124 -6.51 3.36 20.43
C LYS A 124 -6.29 4.88 20.48
N ALA A 125 -5.07 5.32 20.76
CA ALA A 125 -4.73 6.74 20.82
C ALA A 125 -4.93 7.45 19.47
N ILE A 126 -4.61 6.78 18.36
CA ILE A 126 -4.86 7.30 17.01
C ILE A 126 -6.37 7.32 16.71
N ASN A 127 -7.09 6.24 17.04
CA ASN A 127 -8.54 6.15 16.88
C ASN A 127 -9.28 7.29 17.61
N ASP A 128 -8.85 7.60 18.82
CA ASP A 128 -9.47 8.66 19.64
C ASP A 128 -9.16 10.08 19.12
N ALA A 129 -8.16 10.20 18.24
CA ALA A 129 -7.66 11.47 17.73
C ALA A 129 -8.26 11.90 16.39
N ILE A 130 -8.86 10.97 15.63
CA ILE A 130 -9.41 11.20 14.27
C ILE A 130 -10.79 10.55 14.11
N GLY A 131 -11.54 10.94 13.07
CA GLY A 131 -12.87 10.42 12.76
C GLY A 131 -12.94 9.57 11.48
N ILE A 132 -11.84 9.44 10.72
CA ILE A 132 -11.80 8.67 9.47
C ILE A 132 -11.32 7.23 9.70
N PRO A 133 -11.61 6.29 8.76
CA PRO A 133 -11.19 4.90 8.86
C PRO A 133 -9.68 4.72 9.00
N ILE A 134 -9.26 3.75 9.82
CA ILE A 134 -7.87 3.37 10.06
C ILE A 134 -7.66 1.95 9.55
N PHE A 135 -6.66 1.75 8.68
CA PHE A 135 -6.13 0.46 8.30
C PHE A 135 -4.86 0.17 9.10
N ILE A 136 -4.88 -0.91 9.85
CA ILE A 136 -3.68 -1.45 10.51
C ILE A 136 -2.75 -1.98 9.41
N TYR A 137 -1.48 -1.59 9.41
CA TYR A 137 -0.50 -2.18 8.52
C TYR A 137 0.42 -3.12 9.29
N ASN A 138 0.21 -4.43 9.13
CA ASN A 138 0.99 -5.47 9.77
C ASN A 138 2.02 -6.03 8.79
N ILE A 139 3.29 -5.73 9.04
CA ILE A 139 4.43 -6.14 8.21
C ILE A 139 5.61 -6.60 9.07
N PRO A 140 5.52 -7.81 9.66
CA PRO A 140 6.54 -8.29 10.59
C PRO A 140 7.93 -8.42 9.96
N GLY A 141 8.03 -8.64 8.64
CA GLY A 141 9.31 -8.68 7.93
C GLY A 141 10.09 -7.34 7.98
N ARG A 142 9.43 -6.20 8.23
CA ARG A 142 10.07 -4.88 8.37
C ARG A 142 9.97 -4.31 9.79
N SER A 143 8.83 -4.50 10.45
CA SER A 143 8.60 -3.94 11.79
C SER A 143 9.15 -4.82 12.92
N VAL A 144 9.45 -6.09 12.63
CA VAL A 144 9.83 -7.13 13.63
C VAL A 144 8.72 -7.41 14.67
N VAL A 145 7.60 -6.71 14.55
CA VAL A 145 6.42 -6.87 15.41
C VAL A 145 5.29 -7.44 14.57
N ASP A 146 4.69 -8.53 15.03
CA ASP A 146 3.50 -9.14 14.45
C ASP A 146 2.31 -8.93 15.39
N MET A 147 1.29 -8.22 14.92
CA MET A 147 0.05 -8.03 15.67
C MET A 147 -0.78 -9.30 15.59
N SER A 148 -1.13 -9.89 16.73
CA SER A 148 -1.96 -11.09 16.77
C SER A 148 -3.41 -10.82 16.32
N VAL A 149 -4.12 -11.88 15.91
CA VAL A 149 -5.55 -11.77 15.54
C VAL A 149 -6.39 -11.30 16.71
N GLU A 150 -6.06 -11.73 17.93
CA GLU A 150 -6.74 -11.32 19.17
C GLU A 150 -6.55 -9.81 19.43
N THR A 151 -5.35 -9.30 19.20
CA THR A 151 -5.10 -7.86 19.33
C THR A 151 -5.82 -7.07 18.25
N MET A 152 -5.88 -7.58 17.02
CA MET A 152 -6.68 -6.97 15.95
C MET A 152 -8.17 -6.95 16.30
N ALA A 153 -8.68 -8.02 16.91
CA ALA A 153 -10.07 -8.09 17.37
C ALA A 153 -10.39 -7.00 18.40
N ARG A 154 -9.52 -6.82 19.39
CA ARG A 154 -9.64 -5.71 20.37
C ARG A 154 -9.60 -4.35 19.68
N CYS A 155 -8.70 -4.16 18.71
CA CYS A 155 -8.64 -2.92 17.95
C CYS A 155 -9.92 -2.69 17.13
N TYR A 156 -10.52 -3.75 16.57
CA TYR A 156 -11.71 -3.63 15.73
C TYR A 156 -12.97 -3.24 16.51
N GLU A 157 -12.98 -3.39 17.85
CA GLU A 157 -14.01 -2.82 18.71
C GLU A 157 -13.97 -1.28 18.75
N LEU A 158 -12.84 -0.67 18.38
CA LEU A 158 -12.70 0.78 18.28
C LEU A 158 -13.45 1.29 17.04
N LYS A 159 -14.01 2.51 17.17
CA LYS A 159 -14.95 3.08 16.20
C LYS A 159 -14.42 3.16 14.76
N ASN A 160 -13.14 3.55 14.62
CA ASN A 160 -12.57 3.92 13.31
C ASN A 160 -11.68 2.82 12.72
N ILE A 161 -11.37 1.74 13.42
CA ILE A 161 -10.60 0.64 12.84
C ILE A 161 -11.47 -0.05 11.77
N ALA A 162 -11.03 -0.01 10.52
CA ALA A 162 -11.79 -0.50 9.37
C ALA A 162 -11.24 -1.82 8.81
N GLY A 163 -9.97 -2.11 9.02
CA GLY A 163 -9.36 -3.29 8.44
C GLY A 163 -7.84 -3.35 8.61
N VAL A 164 -7.24 -4.21 7.82
CA VAL A 164 -5.80 -4.47 7.82
C VAL A 164 -5.23 -4.45 6.39
N LYS A 165 -4.02 -3.92 6.23
CA LYS A 165 -3.08 -4.32 5.18
C LYS A 165 -2.19 -5.40 5.77
N ASP A 166 -2.39 -6.64 5.33
CA ASP A 166 -1.63 -7.79 5.82
C ASP A 166 -0.48 -8.12 4.85
N ALA A 167 0.75 -7.94 5.33
CA ALA A 167 1.97 -8.27 4.61
C ALA A 167 2.75 -9.41 5.29
N THR A 168 2.03 -10.37 5.88
CA THR A 168 2.61 -11.60 6.45
C THR A 168 2.78 -12.71 5.42
N ALA A 169 2.15 -12.60 4.24
CA ALA A 169 2.02 -13.64 3.22
C ALA A 169 1.34 -14.93 3.73
N SER A 170 0.66 -14.91 4.87
CA SER A 170 0.00 -16.06 5.47
C SER A 170 -1.46 -16.19 5.04
N MET A 171 -1.77 -17.16 4.18
CA MET A 171 -3.14 -17.41 3.73
C MET A 171 -4.05 -17.89 4.87
N VAL A 172 -3.51 -18.66 5.81
CA VAL A 172 -4.25 -19.14 7.00
C VAL A 172 -4.78 -17.94 7.79
N ARG A 173 -4.01 -16.89 7.92
CA ARG A 173 -4.36 -15.69 8.68
C ARG A 173 -5.58 -14.97 8.12
N VAL A 174 -5.77 -14.95 6.81
CA VAL A 174 -6.96 -14.36 6.17
C VAL A 174 -8.25 -15.03 6.67
N SER A 175 -8.25 -16.36 6.70
CA SER A 175 -9.39 -17.13 7.22
C SER A 175 -9.58 -16.99 8.72
N GLN A 176 -8.49 -16.95 9.50
CA GLN A 176 -8.55 -16.73 10.95
C GLN A 176 -9.13 -15.35 11.28
N GLN A 177 -8.64 -14.30 10.61
CA GLN A 177 -9.17 -12.94 10.78
C GLN A 177 -10.66 -12.88 10.43
N ARG A 178 -11.09 -13.49 9.31
CA ARG A 178 -12.50 -13.51 8.93
C ARG A 178 -13.37 -14.27 9.96
N ALA A 179 -12.89 -15.39 10.48
CA ALA A 179 -13.63 -16.18 11.48
C ALA A 179 -13.85 -15.40 12.79
N VAL A 180 -12.86 -14.58 13.21
CA VAL A 180 -12.91 -13.85 14.49
C VAL A 180 -13.55 -12.46 14.33
N LEU A 181 -13.25 -11.76 13.22
CA LEU A 181 -13.61 -10.35 13.01
C LEU A 181 -14.84 -10.16 12.11
N GLY A 182 -15.25 -11.22 11.42
CA GLY A 182 -16.37 -11.18 10.47
C GLY A 182 -15.96 -10.64 9.09
N GLU A 183 -16.93 -10.63 8.17
CA GLU A 183 -16.73 -10.26 6.77
C GLU A 183 -16.59 -8.73 6.56
N ASP A 184 -17.09 -7.94 7.51
CA ASP A 184 -17.00 -6.47 7.45
C ASP A 184 -15.62 -5.92 7.79
N PHE A 185 -14.75 -6.72 8.42
CA PHE A 185 -13.36 -6.35 8.64
C PHE A 185 -12.62 -6.39 7.31
N ASN A 186 -12.21 -5.22 6.82
CA ASN A 186 -11.60 -5.12 5.51
C ASN A 186 -10.17 -5.69 5.51
N GLN A 187 -9.92 -6.68 4.65
CA GLN A 187 -8.65 -7.36 4.55
C GLN A 187 -8.02 -7.06 3.18
N LEU A 188 -6.95 -6.24 3.16
CA LEU A 188 -6.15 -5.95 1.98
C LEU A 188 -4.80 -6.66 2.08
N SER A 189 -4.43 -7.41 1.04
CA SER A 189 -3.08 -7.97 0.94
C SER A 189 -2.04 -6.86 0.84
N GLY A 190 -0.91 -7.03 1.50
CA GLY A 190 0.28 -6.21 1.30
C GLY A 190 1.32 -6.87 0.40
N GLU A 191 0.97 -8.02 -0.24
CA GLU A 191 1.86 -8.88 -1.00
C GLU A 191 1.23 -9.25 -2.35
N ASP A 192 1.82 -8.77 -3.44
CA ASP A 192 1.32 -8.99 -4.79
C ASP A 192 1.38 -10.47 -5.20
N ALA A 193 2.50 -11.15 -4.89
CA ALA A 193 2.74 -12.52 -5.35
C ALA A 193 1.76 -13.55 -4.74
N THR A 194 1.17 -13.26 -3.61
CA THR A 194 0.19 -14.13 -2.94
C THR A 194 -1.25 -13.62 -3.05
N ALA A 195 -1.49 -12.53 -3.79
CA ALA A 195 -2.79 -11.88 -3.84
C ALA A 195 -3.90 -12.78 -4.39
N LEU A 196 -3.61 -13.69 -5.33
CA LEU A 196 -4.60 -14.64 -5.85
C LEU A 196 -5.13 -15.55 -4.74
N GLY A 197 -4.24 -16.16 -3.95
CA GLY A 197 -4.60 -16.98 -2.79
C GLY A 197 -5.33 -16.15 -1.73
N TYR A 198 -4.87 -14.93 -1.49
CA TYR A 198 -5.49 -14.01 -0.54
C TYR A 198 -6.96 -13.70 -0.89
N MET A 199 -7.23 -13.42 -2.18
CA MET A 199 -8.58 -13.19 -2.68
C MET A 199 -9.45 -14.45 -2.58
N ALA A 200 -8.90 -15.64 -2.89
CA ALA A 200 -9.60 -16.92 -2.78
C ALA A 200 -9.98 -17.25 -1.33
N HIS A 201 -9.19 -16.82 -0.34
CA HIS A 201 -9.52 -16.94 1.09
C HIS A 201 -10.53 -15.88 1.59
N GLY A 202 -11.05 -15.01 0.70
CA GLY A 202 -12.04 -14.00 1.03
C GLY A 202 -11.45 -12.62 1.36
N GLY A 203 -10.23 -12.33 0.92
CA GLY A 203 -9.65 -10.99 0.96
C GLY A 203 -10.42 -10.00 0.07
N HIS A 204 -10.24 -8.72 0.31
CA HIS A 204 -10.97 -7.66 -0.38
C HIS A 204 -10.17 -6.98 -1.50
N GLY A 205 -8.85 -7.11 -1.50
CA GLY A 205 -7.97 -6.46 -2.46
C GLY A 205 -6.50 -6.53 -2.07
N CYS A 206 -5.70 -5.71 -2.72
CA CYS A 206 -4.26 -5.58 -2.46
C CYS A 206 -3.83 -4.11 -2.48
N ILE A 207 -2.99 -3.72 -1.52
CA ILE A 207 -2.20 -2.49 -1.60
C ILE A 207 -0.85 -2.87 -2.23
N SER A 208 -0.79 -2.72 -3.53
CA SER A 208 0.16 -3.31 -4.47
C SER A 208 1.36 -2.41 -4.74
N VAL A 209 2.54 -3.00 -4.89
CA VAL A 209 3.72 -2.35 -5.46
C VAL A 209 3.72 -2.49 -6.99
N THR A 210 3.37 -3.65 -7.51
CA THR A 210 3.33 -3.93 -8.96
C THR A 210 2.38 -2.99 -9.71
N SER A 211 1.30 -2.56 -9.06
CA SER A 211 0.36 -1.62 -9.66
C SER A 211 0.97 -0.26 -10.02
N ASN A 212 2.12 0.13 -9.43
CA ASN A 212 2.85 1.33 -9.87
C ASN A 212 3.24 1.26 -11.34
N VAL A 213 3.57 0.08 -11.86
CA VAL A 213 4.07 -0.13 -13.24
C VAL A 213 3.08 -0.84 -14.16
N ALA A 214 2.13 -1.59 -13.59
CA ALA A 214 1.12 -2.36 -14.34
C ALA A 214 -0.30 -2.13 -13.78
N PRO A 215 -0.77 -0.86 -13.66
CA PRO A 215 -2.03 -0.57 -12.98
C PRO A 215 -3.25 -1.24 -13.62
N ARG A 216 -3.33 -1.26 -14.96
CA ARG A 216 -4.43 -1.88 -15.69
C ARG A 216 -4.50 -3.39 -15.43
N LEU A 217 -3.39 -4.11 -15.54
CA LEU A 217 -3.35 -5.55 -15.30
C LEU A 217 -3.69 -5.89 -13.83
N CYS A 218 -3.19 -5.12 -12.87
CA CYS A 218 -3.55 -5.29 -11.46
C CYS A 218 -5.05 -5.02 -11.22
N SER A 219 -5.64 -4.03 -11.89
CA SER A 219 -7.07 -3.77 -11.82
C SER A 219 -7.89 -4.92 -12.42
N GLU A 220 -7.54 -5.39 -13.62
CA GLU A 220 -8.19 -6.52 -14.31
C GLU A 220 -8.14 -7.79 -13.47
N PHE A 221 -6.99 -8.08 -12.86
CA PHE A 221 -6.82 -9.20 -11.92
C PHE A 221 -7.85 -9.13 -10.78
N HIS A 222 -7.93 -7.99 -10.10
CA HIS A 222 -8.86 -7.86 -8.98
C HIS A 222 -10.33 -7.87 -9.41
N LEU A 223 -10.65 -7.31 -10.57
CA LEU A 223 -12.01 -7.38 -11.12
C LEU A 223 -12.40 -8.82 -11.47
N ALA A 224 -11.47 -9.63 -12.00
CA ALA A 224 -11.70 -11.05 -12.24
C ALA A 224 -11.97 -11.81 -10.93
N CYS A 225 -11.15 -11.60 -9.89
CA CYS A 225 -11.37 -12.19 -8.57
C CYS A 225 -12.74 -11.79 -7.98
N GLN A 226 -13.15 -10.53 -8.10
CA GLN A 226 -14.43 -10.04 -7.58
C GLN A 226 -15.65 -10.67 -8.28
N ARG A 227 -15.50 -11.06 -9.55
CA ARG A 227 -16.54 -11.79 -10.29
C ARG A 227 -16.52 -13.29 -10.04
N GLY A 228 -15.56 -13.80 -9.24
CA GLY A 228 -15.35 -15.24 -9.03
C GLY A 228 -14.67 -15.94 -10.20
N ASP A 229 -14.17 -15.19 -11.20
CA ASP A 229 -13.45 -15.73 -12.35
C ASP A 229 -11.98 -15.93 -12.03
N TYR A 230 -11.68 -16.93 -11.23
CA TYR A 230 -10.31 -17.27 -10.84
C TYR A 230 -9.47 -17.83 -11.97
N THR A 231 -10.08 -18.32 -13.05
CA THR A 231 -9.33 -18.75 -14.27
C THR A 231 -8.74 -17.53 -14.96
N ALA A 232 -9.53 -16.49 -15.21
CA ALA A 232 -9.03 -15.24 -15.78
C ALA A 232 -8.05 -14.54 -14.83
N ALA A 233 -8.33 -14.54 -13.53
CA ALA A 233 -7.44 -13.97 -12.53
C ALA A 233 -6.06 -14.67 -12.53
N LEU A 234 -6.02 -16.00 -12.59
CA LEU A 234 -4.78 -16.79 -12.66
C LEU A 234 -3.96 -16.42 -13.90
N ALA A 235 -4.59 -16.30 -15.06
CA ALA A 235 -3.89 -15.94 -16.28
C ALA A 235 -3.19 -14.57 -16.19
N VAL A 236 -3.85 -13.58 -15.58
CA VAL A 236 -3.23 -12.26 -15.33
C VAL A 236 -2.15 -12.34 -14.25
N HIS A 237 -2.38 -13.12 -13.21
CA HIS A 237 -1.42 -13.34 -12.12
C HIS A 237 -0.12 -13.96 -12.64
N ASP A 238 -0.20 -15.02 -13.46
CA ASP A 238 0.96 -15.68 -14.06
C ASP A 238 1.74 -14.71 -14.95
N LYS A 239 1.03 -13.88 -15.71
CA LYS A 239 1.66 -12.83 -16.53
C LYS A 239 2.40 -11.79 -15.68
N LEU A 240 1.89 -11.46 -14.49
CA LEU A 240 2.49 -10.49 -13.58
C LEU A 240 3.51 -11.11 -12.62
N MET A 241 3.57 -12.43 -12.45
CA MET A 241 4.41 -13.10 -11.46
C MET A 241 5.89 -12.71 -11.55
N PRO A 242 6.53 -12.63 -12.75
CA PRO A 242 7.91 -12.15 -12.84
C PRO A 242 8.09 -10.73 -12.29
N LEU A 243 7.10 -9.83 -12.46
CA LEU A 243 7.15 -8.50 -11.86
C LEU A 243 6.97 -8.55 -10.35
N HIS A 244 6.00 -9.33 -9.86
CA HIS A 244 5.77 -9.49 -8.42
C HIS A 244 7.04 -9.90 -7.67
N VAL A 245 7.85 -10.78 -8.27
CA VAL A 245 9.11 -11.25 -7.69
C VAL A 245 10.23 -10.23 -7.90
N ASN A 246 10.42 -9.76 -9.14
CA ASN A 246 11.61 -8.97 -9.49
C ASN A 246 11.57 -7.54 -8.94
N LEU A 247 10.40 -7.00 -8.61
CA LEU A 247 10.29 -5.71 -7.91
C LEU A 247 10.71 -5.78 -6.43
N PHE A 248 11.05 -6.98 -5.93
CA PHE A 248 11.50 -7.21 -4.55
C PHE A 248 12.86 -7.94 -4.46
N ILE A 249 13.60 -8.11 -5.56
CA ILE A 249 14.97 -8.66 -5.55
C ILE A 249 15.88 -7.82 -4.67
N GLU A 250 15.76 -6.50 -4.77
CA GLU A 250 16.36 -5.55 -3.85
C GLU A 250 15.28 -4.82 -3.06
N SER A 251 15.69 -4.05 -2.07
CA SER A 251 14.73 -3.35 -1.21
C SER A 251 13.80 -2.43 -1.99
N ASN A 252 12.49 -2.66 -1.87
CA ASN A 252 11.48 -1.74 -2.36
C ASN A 252 11.62 -0.37 -1.63
N PRO A 253 11.66 0.79 -2.36
CA PRO A 253 11.13 0.98 -3.71
C PRO A 253 12.18 1.04 -4.84
N SER A 254 13.44 0.66 -4.64
CA SER A 254 14.47 0.85 -5.67
C SER A 254 14.12 0.17 -7.01
N PRO A 255 13.70 -1.13 -7.06
CA PRO A 255 13.36 -1.77 -8.34
C PRO A 255 12.12 -1.16 -9.02
N VAL A 256 11.08 -0.78 -8.28
CA VAL A 256 9.88 -0.20 -8.87
C VAL A 256 10.10 1.21 -9.41
N LYS A 257 10.98 2.01 -8.80
CA LYS A 257 11.36 3.33 -9.33
C LYS A 257 12.17 3.19 -10.62
N TYR A 258 13.08 2.22 -10.68
CA TYR A 258 13.77 1.88 -11.93
C TYR A 258 12.76 1.47 -13.03
N ALA A 259 11.80 0.61 -12.72
CA ALA A 259 10.78 0.20 -13.69
C ALA A 259 9.96 1.39 -14.20
N LEU A 260 9.58 2.33 -13.33
CA LEU A 260 8.87 3.56 -13.71
C LEU A 260 9.72 4.50 -14.57
N SER A 261 11.04 4.52 -14.37
CA SER A 261 11.95 5.30 -15.23
C SER A 261 11.99 4.73 -16.65
N LEU A 262 11.95 3.40 -16.81
CA LEU A 262 11.85 2.75 -18.12
C LEU A 262 10.54 3.10 -18.85
N LEU A 263 9.46 3.36 -18.11
CA LEU A 263 8.19 3.84 -18.66
C LEU A 263 8.17 5.37 -18.91
N GLY A 264 9.26 6.07 -18.63
CA GLY A 264 9.35 7.53 -18.78
C GLY A 264 8.43 8.31 -17.84
N LYS A 265 8.03 7.70 -16.71
CA LYS A 265 7.08 8.31 -15.78
C LYS A 265 7.75 9.20 -14.74
N MET A 266 8.99 8.93 -14.41
CA MET A 266 9.80 9.66 -13.42
C MET A 266 11.27 9.31 -13.55
N ASP A 267 12.15 10.07 -12.88
CA ASP A 267 13.54 9.67 -12.66
C ASP A 267 13.61 8.57 -11.59
N GLU A 268 14.61 7.66 -11.69
CA GLU A 268 14.81 6.59 -10.70
C GLU A 268 15.42 7.08 -9.37
N THR A 269 15.56 8.39 -9.19
CA THR A 269 16.20 9.02 -8.03
C THR A 269 15.57 8.56 -6.71
N LEU A 270 16.43 8.18 -5.77
CA LEU A 270 16.10 7.74 -4.41
C LEU A 270 16.78 8.66 -3.39
N ARG A 271 16.33 8.64 -2.15
CA ARG A 271 17.03 9.27 -1.03
C ARG A 271 17.76 8.22 -0.19
N LEU A 272 18.97 8.52 0.24
CA LEU A 272 19.71 7.65 1.15
C LEU A 272 18.87 7.33 2.41
N PRO A 273 18.93 6.10 2.93
CA PRO A 273 19.89 5.05 2.63
C PRO A 273 19.55 4.19 1.39
N MET A 274 18.44 4.47 0.70
CA MET A 274 18.11 3.76 -0.54
C MET A 274 18.99 4.23 -1.68
N VAL A 275 19.40 3.28 -2.53
CA VAL A 275 20.29 3.53 -3.68
C VAL A 275 19.71 2.93 -4.96
N PRO A 276 20.13 3.37 -6.14
CA PRO A 276 19.75 2.74 -7.40
C PRO A 276 20.10 1.23 -7.41
N VAL A 277 19.28 0.47 -8.12
CA VAL A 277 19.46 -0.99 -8.21
C VAL A 277 20.73 -1.37 -8.99
N SER A 278 21.26 -2.55 -8.65
CA SER A 278 22.40 -3.18 -9.33
C SER A 278 22.05 -3.56 -10.77
N GLU A 279 23.10 -3.74 -11.61
CA GLU A 279 22.90 -4.14 -13.01
C GLU A 279 22.18 -5.47 -13.18
N PRO A 280 22.44 -6.53 -12.40
CA PRO A 280 21.65 -7.77 -12.46
C PRO A 280 20.16 -7.53 -12.20
N THR A 281 19.81 -6.67 -11.25
CA THR A 281 18.42 -6.32 -10.94
C THR A 281 17.79 -5.50 -12.08
N ARG A 282 18.54 -4.60 -12.73
CA ARG A 282 18.07 -3.88 -13.93
C ARG A 282 17.66 -4.85 -15.04
N VAL A 283 18.51 -5.83 -15.33
CA VAL A 283 18.24 -6.87 -16.34
C VAL A 283 16.98 -7.67 -15.97
N ALA A 284 16.87 -8.13 -14.73
CA ALA A 284 15.74 -8.93 -14.26
C ALA A 284 14.41 -8.16 -14.32
N VAL A 285 14.40 -6.92 -13.86
CA VAL A 285 13.21 -6.04 -13.89
C VAL A 285 12.80 -5.74 -15.33
N ARG A 286 13.75 -5.39 -16.21
CA ARG A 286 13.46 -5.13 -17.62
C ARG A 286 12.85 -6.37 -18.29
N SER A 287 13.44 -7.56 -18.08
CA SER A 287 12.92 -8.81 -18.62
C SER A 287 11.48 -9.10 -18.14
N ALA A 288 11.19 -8.85 -16.85
CA ALA A 288 9.85 -9.01 -16.31
C ALA A 288 8.85 -8.02 -16.92
N MET A 289 9.27 -6.79 -17.23
CA MET A 289 8.43 -5.79 -17.88
C MET A 289 8.12 -6.18 -19.34
N VAL A 290 9.12 -6.72 -20.08
CA VAL A 290 8.92 -7.25 -21.42
C VAL A 290 7.94 -8.44 -21.40
N HIS A 291 8.14 -9.39 -20.46
CA HIS A 291 7.22 -10.53 -20.27
C HIS A 291 5.78 -10.07 -20.00
N ALA A 292 5.60 -9.05 -19.18
CA ALA A 292 4.28 -8.49 -18.90
C ALA A 292 3.70 -7.66 -20.06
N GLY A 293 4.48 -7.38 -21.12
CA GLY A 293 4.07 -6.59 -22.27
C GLY A 293 3.96 -5.08 -21.96
N LEU A 294 4.75 -4.60 -21.01
CA LEU A 294 4.77 -3.18 -20.62
C LEU A 294 5.77 -2.35 -21.43
N ILE A 295 6.82 -2.99 -21.92
CA ILE A 295 7.85 -2.44 -22.80
C ILE A 295 8.25 -3.47 -23.84
N ASN A 296 8.99 -3.04 -24.88
CA ASN A 296 9.55 -3.88 -25.94
C ASN A 296 10.98 -4.35 -25.61
#